data_f0e9373233611c0c86ba67c6fd0a1d90
#
_entry.id   f0e9373233611c0c86ba67c6fd0a1d90
#
_cell.length_a   1.000
_cell.length_b   1.000
_cell.length_c   1.000
_cell.angle_alpha   90.00
_cell.angle_beta   90.00
_cell.angle_gamma   90.00
#
_symmetry.space_group_name_H-M   'P 1'
#
loop_
_entity.id
_entity.type
_entity.pdbx_description
1 polymer ?
#
loop_
_entity_poly.entity_id
_entity_poly.type
_entity_poly.pdbx_seq_one_letter_code
_entity_poly.pdbx_strand_id
1 'polypeptide(L)'
;DAVFFNNPDLPETRSEMALPLKLGDLIIGALDVQSIEPDAFSQEDVALFTTLADQISVAIENANAYEITQQTLDEMKELDRVKSQFLANMSHELRTPLNSVIGFSRVILKGIDGPINETQAQDITAIYNSGMHLLNMINEILDMSKIEAGKMELQLEDTNISDVISKVVKTSSGLIKDKPIQLLTQIEPDLP
;
A
#
# COMPACT_ATOMS: atom_id res chain seq x y z
N ASP A 1 18.19 -31.21 -45.40
CA ASP A 1 17.14 -31.90 -46.15
C ASP A 1 15.80 -31.36 -45.68
N ALA A 2 15.15 -30.53 -46.52
CA ALA A 2 13.80 -30.04 -46.25
C ALA A 2 12.83 -31.23 -46.42
N VAL A 3 12.18 -31.64 -45.34
CA VAL A 3 11.09 -32.62 -45.41
C VAL A 3 9.83 -31.83 -45.76
N PHE A 4 9.41 -31.95 -47.02
CA PHE A 4 8.14 -31.35 -47.45
C PHE A 4 6.98 -32.12 -46.80
N PHE A 5 6.19 -31.40 -45.99
CA PHE A 5 4.96 -31.93 -45.43
C PHE A 5 3.76 -31.37 -46.23
N ASN A 6 3.02 -32.25 -46.85
CA ASN A 6 1.80 -31.86 -47.58
C ASN A 6 0.68 -31.63 -46.57
N ASN A 7 0.46 -30.37 -46.18
CA ASN A 7 -0.62 -30.01 -45.28
C ASN A 7 -1.97 -30.00 -46.01
N PRO A 8 -2.91 -30.92 -45.67
CA PRO A 8 -4.21 -30.98 -46.34
C PRO A 8 -5.07 -29.73 -46.19
N ASP A 9 -4.82 -28.92 -45.16
CA ASP A 9 -5.53 -27.66 -44.90
C ASP A 9 -4.99 -26.50 -45.77
N LEU A 10 -3.80 -26.70 -46.39
CA LEU A 10 -3.09 -25.69 -47.19
C LEU A 10 -2.61 -26.30 -48.53
N PRO A 11 -3.54 -26.79 -49.37
CA PRO A 11 -3.19 -27.62 -50.54
C PRO A 11 -2.46 -26.83 -51.64
N GLU A 12 -2.50 -25.51 -51.61
CA GLU A 12 -1.84 -24.66 -52.63
C GLU A 12 -0.43 -24.21 -52.25
N THR A 13 0.03 -24.47 -51.00
CA THR A 13 1.37 -24.10 -50.54
C THR A 13 2.46 -24.81 -51.36
N ARG A 14 3.42 -24.02 -51.88
CA ARG A 14 4.56 -24.49 -52.68
C ARG A 14 5.92 -24.20 -52.02
N SER A 15 5.95 -23.19 -51.14
CA SER A 15 7.12 -22.82 -50.34
C SER A 15 6.68 -22.52 -48.94
N GLU A 16 7.47 -22.93 -47.95
CA GLU A 16 7.22 -22.69 -46.52
C GLU A 16 8.53 -22.39 -45.81
N MET A 17 8.47 -21.44 -44.86
CA MET A 17 9.57 -21.09 -44.02
C MET A 17 9.06 -20.91 -42.58
N ALA A 18 9.54 -21.76 -41.67
CA ALA A 18 9.22 -21.66 -40.23
C ALA A 18 10.41 -21.10 -39.47
N LEU A 19 10.17 -19.99 -38.75
CA LEU A 19 11.19 -19.30 -37.97
C LEU A 19 10.82 -19.35 -36.49
N PRO A 20 11.74 -19.74 -35.59
CA PRO A 20 11.44 -19.80 -34.17
C PRO A 20 11.30 -18.39 -33.57
N LEU A 21 10.23 -18.18 -32.79
CA LEU A 21 10.09 -17.03 -31.91
C LEU A 21 10.85 -17.35 -30.63
N LYS A 22 11.90 -16.58 -30.32
CA LYS A 22 12.82 -16.85 -29.21
C LYS A 22 12.87 -15.72 -28.19
N LEU A 23 12.96 -16.09 -26.92
CA LEU A 23 13.32 -15.23 -25.81
C LEU A 23 14.58 -15.81 -25.14
N GLY A 24 15.75 -15.28 -25.48
CA GLY A 24 17.02 -15.90 -25.12
C GLY A 24 17.11 -17.31 -25.69
N ASP A 25 17.26 -18.31 -24.84
CA ASP A 25 17.33 -19.73 -25.23
C ASP A 25 15.97 -20.45 -25.31
N LEU A 26 14.89 -19.76 -24.88
CA LEU A 26 13.55 -20.35 -24.86
C LEU A 26 12.81 -20.07 -26.18
N ILE A 27 12.30 -21.13 -26.81
CA ILE A 27 11.40 -21.01 -27.96
C ILE A 27 9.96 -20.89 -27.44
N ILE A 28 9.31 -19.77 -27.73
CA ILE A 28 7.94 -19.47 -27.31
C ILE A 28 6.89 -19.74 -28.40
N GLY A 29 7.34 -19.97 -29.62
CA GLY A 29 6.46 -20.21 -30.76
C GLY A 29 7.25 -20.28 -32.06
N ALA A 30 6.54 -20.27 -33.19
CA ALA A 30 7.11 -20.20 -34.52
C ALA A 30 6.34 -19.19 -35.39
N LEU A 31 7.06 -18.44 -36.20
CA LEU A 31 6.51 -17.64 -37.29
C LEU A 31 6.54 -18.55 -38.55
N ASP A 32 5.40 -18.91 -39.06
CA ASP A 32 5.24 -19.67 -40.28
C ASP A 32 4.84 -18.72 -41.42
N VAL A 33 5.61 -18.78 -42.52
CA VAL A 33 5.42 -17.97 -43.72
C VAL A 33 5.29 -18.87 -44.93
N GLN A 34 4.21 -18.75 -45.68
CA GLN A 34 3.87 -19.63 -46.75
C GLN A 34 3.65 -18.89 -48.07
N SER A 35 3.94 -19.56 -49.20
CA SER A 35 3.69 -19.06 -50.54
C SER A 35 3.14 -20.14 -51.48
N ILE A 36 2.32 -19.75 -52.43
CA ILE A 36 1.82 -20.57 -53.53
C ILE A 36 2.85 -20.72 -54.67
N GLU A 37 3.92 -19.93 -54.66
CA GLU A 37 4.99 -19.98 -55.65
C GLU A 37 6.11 -20.88 -55.15
N PRO A 38 6.66 -21.75 -56.03
CA PRO A 38 7.85 -22.53 -55.68
C PRO A 38 9.08 -21.64 -55.55
N ASP A 39 9.98 -21.98 -54.61
CA ASP A 39 11.24 -21.26 -54.33
C ASP A 39 11.04 -19.75 -54.05
N ALA A 40 9.92 -19.43 -53.38
CA ALA A 40 9.47 -18.05 -53.16
C ALA A 40 10.38 -17.24 -52.23
N PHE A 41 11.18 -17.88 -51.36
CA PHE A 41 11.95 -17.19 -50.33
C PHE A 41 13.45 -17.18 -50.67
N SER A 42 13.98 -15.97 -50.86
CA SER A 42 15.42 -15.71 -51.01
C SER A 42 16.15 -15.71 -49.66
N GLN A 43 17.49 -15.72 -49.67
CA GLN A 43 18.26 -15.54 -48.42
C GLN A 43 18.04 -14.17 -47.77
N GLU A 44 17.73 -13.14 -48.55
CA GLU A 44 17.38 -11.80 -48.03
C GLU A 44 16.03 -11.86 -47.32
N ASP A 45 15.05 -12.58 -47.85
CA ASP A 45 13.76 -12.79 -47.22
C ASP A 45 13.90 -13.53 -45.87
N VAL A 46 14.73 -14.59 -45.85
CA VAL A 46 15.02 -15.31 -44.58
C VAL A 46 15.60 -14.38 -43.52
N ALA A 47 16.55 -13.52 -43.90
CA ALA A 47 17.14 -12.56 -42.95
C ALA A 47 16.11 -11.51 -42.48
N LEU A 48 15.25 -11.02 -43.37
CA LEU A 48 14.17 -10.08 -43.05
C LEU A 48 13.15 -10.71 -42.07
N PHE A 49 12.66 -11.90 -42.42
CA PHE A 49 11.68 -12.58 -41.57
C PHE A 49 12.27 -13.07 -40.25
N THR A 50 13.58 -13.39 -40.19
CA THR A 50 14.26 -13.66 -38.90
C THR A 50 14.23 -12.41 -38.01
N THR A 51 14.54 -11.24 -38.57
CA THR A 51 14.45 -9.97 -37.84
C THR A 51 13.01 -9.67 -37.36
N LEU A 52 12.02 -9.98 -38.19
CA LEU A 52 10.61 -9.83 -37.83
C LEU A 52 10.22 -10.80 -36.69
N ALA A 53 10.66 -12.06 -36.77
CA ALA A 53 10.44 -13.05 -35.72
C ALA A 53 11.03 -12.61 -34.37
N ASP A 54 12.24 -12.04 -34.38
CA ASP A 54 12.87 -11.49 -33.19
C ASP A 54 12.06 -10.28 -32.63
N GLN A 55 11.58 -9.37 -33.47
CA GLN A 55 10.74 -8.25 -33.06
C GLN A 55 9.39 -8.71 -32.49
N ILE A 56 8.76 -9.73 -33.11
CA ILE A 56 7.52 -10.32 -32.60
C ILE A 56 7.76 -10.94 -31.21
N SER A 57 8.88 -11.65 -31.02
CA SER A 57 9.24 -12.25 -29.75
C SER A 57 9.36 -11.21 -28.64
N VAL A 58 10.06 -10.10 -28.90
CA VAL A 58 10.18 -8.97 -27.96
C VAL A 58 8.81 -8.31 -27.67
N ALA A 59 7.96 -8.16 -28.71
CA ALA A 59 6.64 -7.59 -28.52
C ALA A 59 5.74 -8.48 -27.64
N ILE A 60 5.79 -9.79 -27.81
CA ILE A 60 5.08 -10.77 -26.96
C ILE A 60 5.60 -10.72 -25.52
N GLU A 61 6.93 -10.66 -25.31
CA GLU A 61 7.52 -10.53 -23.97
C GLU A 61 7.04 -9.28 -23.26
N ASN A 62 7.08 -8.14 -23.95
CA ASN A 62 6.61 -6.86 -23.40
C ASN A 62 5.12 -6.89 -23.05
N ALA A 63 4.28 -7.51 -23.90
CA ALA A 63 2.86 -7.65 -23.64
C ALA A 63 2.59 -8.51 -22.39
N ASN A 64 3.28 -9.65 -22.26
CA ASN A 64 3.16 -10.53 -21.11
C ASN A 64 3.65 -9.85 -19.82
N ALA A 65 4.80 -9.15 -19.87
CA ALA A 65 5.33 -8.41 -18.73
C ALA A 65 4.37 -7.30 -18.28
N TYR A 66 3.74 -6.61 -19.23
CA TYR A 66 2.75 -5.60 -18.96
C TYR A 66 1.50 -6.19 -18.26
N GLU A 67 0.99 -7.31 -18.76
CA GLU A 67 -0.17 -8.01 -18.18
C GLU A 67 0.10 -8.45 -16.74
N ILE A 68 1.26 -9.09 -16.48
CA ILE A 68 1.68 -9.49 -15.13
C ILE A 68 1.78 -8.28 -14.21
N THR A 69 2.36 -7.18 -14.70
CA THR A 69 2.49 -5.94 -13.93
C THR A 69 1.12 -5.37 -13.54
N GLN A 70 0.16 -5.34 -14.47
CA GLN A 70 -1.19 -4.88 -14.20
C GLN A 70 -1.91 -5.76 -13.16
N GLN A 71 -1.82 -7.08 -13.30
CA GLN A 71 -2.40 -8.01 -12.33
C GLN A 71 -1.82 -7.80 -10.93
N THR A 72 -0.48 -7.68 -10.83
CA THR A 72 0.19 -7.43 -9.55
C THR A 72 -0.24 -6.10 -8.92
N LEU A 73 -0.38 -5.04 -9.72
CA LEU A 73 -0.84 -3.74 -9.24
C LEU A 73 -2.29 -3.80 -8.72
N ASP A 74 -3.16 -4.55 -9.37
CA ASP A 74 -4.54 -4.69 -8.95
C ASP A 74 -4.67 -5.54 -7.67
N GLU A 75 -3.88 -6.61 -7.54
CA GLU A 75 -3.76 -7.38 -6.29
C GLU A 75 -3.25 -6.52 -5.13
N MET A 76 -2.21 -5.69 -5.36
CA MET A 76 -1.69 -4.77 -4.34
C MET A 76 -2.74 -3.74 -3.88
N LYS A 77 -3.51 -3.16 -4.81
CA LYS A 77 -4.60 -2.22 -4.47
C LYS A 77 -5.68 -2.89 -3.62
N GLU A 78 -6.06 -4.12 -3.97
CA GLU A 78 -7.07 -4.85 -3.22
C GLU A 78 -6.57 -5.22 -1.81
N LEU A 79 -5.31 -5.64 -1.67
CA LEU A 79 -4.69 -5.88 -0.37
C LEU A 79 -4.68 -4.62 0.50
N ASP A 80 -4.32 -3.46 -0.07
CA ASP A 80 -4.31 -2.19 0.66
C ASP A 80 -5.73 -1.77 1.08
N ARG A 81 -6.73 -1.99 0.22
CA ARG A 81 -8.14 -1.77 0.53
C ARG A 81 -8.59 -2.62 1.71
N VAL A 82 -8.30 -3.93 1.66
CA VAL A 82 -8.67 -4.89 2.72
C VAL A 82 -7.96 -4.54 4.04
N LYS A 83 -6.66 -4.21 4.00
CA LYS A 83 -5.86 -3.76 5.15
C LYS A 83 -6.51 -2.54 5.82
N SER A 84 -6.84 -1.52 5.01
CA SER A 84 -7.44 -0.28 5.51
C SER A 84 -8.82 -0.52 6.14
N GLN A 85 -9.67 -1.33 5.50
CA GLN A 85 -10.98 -1.70 6.00
C GLN A 85 -10.88 -2.49 7.32
N PHE A 86 -9.95 -3.44 7.39
CA PHE A 86 -9.70 -4.23 8.61
C PHE A 86 -9.30 -3.34 9.78
N LEU A 87 -8.33 -2.43 9.58
CA LEU A 87 -7.86 -1.51 10.63
C LEU A 87 -8.98 -0.57 11.10
N ALA A 88 -9.79 -0.04 10.17
CA ALA A 88 -10.92 0.81 10.51
C ALA A 88 -11.97 0.05 11.36
N ASN A 89 -12.34 -1.16 10.96
CA ASN A 89 -13.30 -1.98 11.69
C ASN A 89 -12.75 -2.37 13.07
N MET A 90 -11.50 -2.86 13.13
CA MET A 90 -10.86 -3.24 14.39
C MET A 90 -10.78 -2.09 15.38
N SER A 91 -10.45 -0.89 14.89
CA SER A 91 -10.43 0.29 15.75
C SER A 91 -11.80 0.60 16.37
N HIS A 92 -12.85 0.49 15.57
CA HIS A 92 -14.20 0.75 16.06
C HIS A 92 -14.60 -0.30 17.12
N GLU A 93 -14.34 -1.60 16.84
CA GLU A 93 -14.64 -2.70 17.74
C GLU A 93 -13.82 -2.66 19.05
N LEU A 94 -12.58 -2.16 19.00
CA LEU A 94 -11.74 -1.98 20.19
C LEU A 94 -12.09 -0.71 20.98
N ARG A 95 -12.50 0.37 20.32
CA ARG A 95 -12.82 1.65 20.96
C ARG A 95 -14.03 1.53 21.88
N THR A 96 -15.03 0.77 21.49
CA THR A 96 -16.30 0.64 22.26
C THR A 96 -16.08 0.04 23.65
N PRO A 97 -15.49 -1.16 23.81
CA PRO A 97 -15.23 -1.73 25.14
C PRO A 97 -14.21 -0.89 25.93
N LEU A 98 -13.22 -0.32 25.25
CA LEU A 98 -12.19 0.51 25.89
C LEU A 98 -12.76 1.80 26.49
N ASN A 99 -13.64 2.47 25.76
CA ASN A 99 -14.35 3.65 26.28
C ASN A 99 -15.22 3.31 27.49
N SER A 100 -15.79 2.10 27.54
CA SER A 100 -16.53 1.63 28.72
C SER A 100 -15.60 1.44 29.91
N VAL A 101 -14.44 0.80 29.73
CA VAL A 101 -13.42 0.64 30.78
C VAL A 101 -12.94 1.99 31.32
N ILE A 102 -12.59 2.92 30.43
CA ILE A 102 -12.16 4.29 30.77
C ILE A 102 -13.30 5.04 31.50
N GLY A 103 -14.52 4.92 30.98
CA GLY A 103 -15.70 5.57 31.54
C GLY A 103 -16.00 5.12 32.97
N PHE A 104 -16.07 3.80 33.20
CA PHE A 104 -16.32 3.26 34.54
C PHE A 104 -15.17 3.54 35.51
N SER A 105 -13.92 3.44 35.06
CA SER A 105 -12.76 3.84 35.89
C SER A 105 -12.88 5.28 36.35
N ARG A 106 -13.31 6.19 35.46
CA ARG A 106 -13.52 7.62 35.79
C ARG A 106 -14.67 7.84 36.78
N VAL A 107 -15.77 7.09 36.62
CA VAL A 107 -16.93 7.16 37.55
C VAL A 107 -16.52 6.74 38.94
N ILE A 108 -15.81 5.61 39.08
CA ILE A 108 -15.31 5.08 40.35
C ILE A 108 -14.32 6.06 41.00
N LEU A 109 -13.36 6.60 40.24
CA LEU A 109 -12.38 7.60 40.76
C LEU A 109 -13.02 8.88 41.22
N LYS A 110 -14.16 9.28 40.65
CA LYS A 110 -14.93 10.45 41.11
C LYS A 110 -15.79 10.19 42.36
N GLY A 111 -15.83 8.92 42.82
CA GLY A 111 -16.61 8.54 43.98
C GLY A 111 -18.13 8.63 43.77
N ILE A 112 -18.62 8.59 42.53
CA ILE A 112 -20.06 8.70 42.19
C ILE A 112 -20.83 7.50 42.78
N ASP A 113 -20.24 6.29 42.74
CA ASP A 113 -20.85 5.08 43.28
C ASP A 113 -20.50 4.82 44.76
N GLY A 114 -19.81 5.75 45.40
CA GLY A 114 -19.38 5.65 46.80
C GLY A 114 -17.88 5.91 46.99
N PRO A 115 -17.39 6.03 48.22
CA PRO A 115 -15.99 6.27 48.53
C PRO A 115 -15.16 5.05 48.28
N ILE A 116 -13.94 5.22 47.75
CA ILE A 116 -12.93 4.19 47.55
C ILE A 116 -11.74 4.46 48.48
N ASN A 117 -11.03 3.40 48.87
CA ASN A 117 -9.77 3.53 49.64
C ASN A 117 -8.59 3.91 48.73
N GLU A 118 -7.45 4.28 49.33
CA GLU A 118 -6.29 4.78 48.63
C GLU A 118 -5.71 3.73 47.67
N THR A 119 -5.64 2.45 48.05
CA THR A 119 -5.18 1.35 47.22
C THR A 119 -6.08 1.16 46.00
N GLN A 120 -7.41 1.17 46.20
CA GLN A 120 -8.38 1.09 45.12
C GLN A 120 -8.25 2.29 44.15
N ALA A 121 -8.03 3.47 44.67
CA ALA A 121 -7.81 4.66 43.85
C ALA A 121 -6.54 4.54 42.98
N GLN A 122 -5.45 3.99 43.52
CA GLN A 122 -4.24 3.73 42.77
C GLN A 122 -4.46 2.69 41.66
N ASP A 123 -5.10 1.56 41.97
CA ASP A 123 -5.38 0.50 41.01
C ASP A 123 -6.28 0.99 39.88
N ILE A 124 -7.37 1.68 40.19
CA ILE A 124 -8.29 2.22 39.18
C ILE A 124 -7.61 3.31 38.33
N THR A 125 -6.73 4.10 38.92
CA THR A 125 -5.94 5.09 38.17
C THR A 125 -5.00 4.40 37.17
N ALA A 126 -4.36 3.29 37.56
CA ALA A 126 -3.53 2.50 36.66
C ALA A 126 -4.34 1.91 35.50
N ILE A 127 -5.55 1.39 35.78
CA ILE A 127 -6.48 0.88 34.76
C ILE A 127 -6.90 2.00 33.80
N TYR A 128 -7.31 3.16 34.34
CA TYR A 128 -7.69 4.34 33.54
C TYR A 128 -6.56 4.78 32.60
N ASN A 129 -5.34 4.92 33.14
CA ASN A 129 -4.17 5.35 32.37
C ASN A 129 -3.80 4.35 31.28
N SER A 130 -3.87 3.05 31.59
CA SER A 130 -3.62 1.97 30.60
C SER A 130 -4.66 1.97 29.49
N GLY A 131 -5.94 2.19 29.82
CA GLY A 131 -7.00 2.37 28.85
C GLY A 131 -6.79 3.57 27.92
N MET A 132 -6.44 4.71 28.49
CA MET A 132 -6.13 5.93 27.71
C MET A 132 -4.91 5.73 26.78
N HIS A 133 -3.87 5.05 27.29
CA HIS A 133 -2.69 4.74 26.49
C HIS A 133 -3.03 3.83 25.30
N LEU A 134 -3.81 2.77 25.52
CA LEU A 134 -4.24 1.87 24.46
C LEU A 134 -5.11 2.58 23.41
N LEU A 135 -6.01 3.48 23.85
CA LEU A 135 -6.84 4.28 22.94
C LEU A 135 -5.97 5.17 22.02
N ASN A 136 -4.93 5.78 22.59
CA ASN A 136 -4.00 6.61 21.83
C ASN A 136 -3.23 5.77 20.81
N MET A 137 -2.70 4.58 21.20
CA MET A 137 -2.01 3.68 20.26
C MET A 137 -2.92 3.25 19.09
N ILE A 138 -4.19 2.91 19.36
CA ILE A 138 -5.15 2.56 18.32
C ILE A 138 -5.34 3.73 17.33
N ASN A 139 -5.47 4.95 17.84
CA ASN A 139 -5.62 6.14 16.99
C ASN A 139 -4.35 6.39 16.15
N GLU A 140 -3.16 6.26 16.75
CA GLU A 140 -1.87 6.41 16.03
C GLU A 140 -1.73 5.39 14.88
N ILE A 141 -2.12 4.12 15.09
CA ILE A 141 -2.12 3.08 14.05
C ILE A 141 -3.07 3.44 12.91
N LEU A 142 -4.27 3.94 13.24
CA LEU A 142 -5.23 4.40 12.23
C LEU A 142 -4.73 5.59 11.42
N ASP A 143 -4.15 6.58 12.10
CA ASP A 143 -3.63 7.77 11.43
C ASP A 143 -2.46 7.40 10.52
N MET A 144 -1.57 6.50 10.96
CA MET A 144 -0.49 5.96 10.13
C MET A 144 -1.04 5.24 8.90
N SER A 145 -2.08 4.40 9.07
CA SER A 145 -2.73 3.72 7.94
C SER A 145 -3.36 4.69 6.93
N LYS A 146 -3.96 5.80 7.41
CA LYS A 146 -4.50 6.86 6.53
C LYS A 146 -3.40 7.59 5.76
N ILE A 147 -2.24 7.85 6.43
CA ILE A 147 -1.06 8.47 5.80
C ILE A 147 -0.52 7.56 4.70
N GLU A 148 -0.30 6.27 5.00
CA GLU A 148 0.19 5.29 4.02
C GLU A 148 -0.74 5.17 2.81
N ALA A 149 -2.05 5.20 3.02
CA ALA A 149 -3.05 5.16 1.96
C ALA A 149 -3.22 6.49 1.19
N GLY A 150 -2.51 7.57 1.56
CA GLY A 150 -2.69 8.90 0.98
C GLY A 150 -4.06 9.52 1.24
N LYS A 151 -4.79 9.03 2.25
CA LYS A 151 -6.16 9.47 2.59
C LYS A 151 -6.22 10.47 3.74
N MET A 152 -5.07 10.96 4.20
CA MET A 152 -5.03 11.98 5.25
C MET A 152 -5.32 13.34 4.63
N GLU A 153 -6.43 13.92 5.01
CA GLU A 153 -6.83 15.26 4.60
C GLU A 153 -6.39 16.28 5.65
N LEU A 154 -5.81 17.39 5.19
CA LEU A 154 -5.49 18.52 6.05
C LEU A 154 -6.71 19.43 6.16
N GLN A 155 -7.16 19.66 7.38
CA GLN A 155 -8.16 20.68 7.67
C GLN A 155 -7.42 22.01 7.96
N LEU A 156 -7.46 22.92 7.01
CA LEU A 156 -6.86 24.24 7.16
C LEU A 156 -7.85 25.14 7.87
N GLU A 157 -7.43 25.69 9.02
CA GLU A 157 -8.20 26.66 9.80
C GLU A 157 -7.29 27.80 10.26
N ASP A 158 -7.87 28.98 10.47
CA ASP A 158 -7.15 30.11 11.06
C ASP A 158 -6.82 29.77 12.52
N THR A 159 -5.53 29.67 12.82
CA THR A 159 -5.05 29.22 14.12
C THR A 159 -4.13 30.26 14.72
N ASN A 160 -4.42 30.69 15.95
CA ASN A 160 -3.53 31.56 16.71
C ASN A 160 -2.32 30.75 17.21
N ILE A 161 -1.13 31.04 16.68
CA ILE A 161 0.11 30.34 17.01
C ILE A 161 0.48 30.48 18.49
N SER A 162 0.22 31.64 19.10
CA SER A 162 0.47 31.87 20.54
C SER A 162 -0.34 30.93 21.43
N ASP A 163 -1.60 30.65 21.07
CA ASP A 163 -2.46 29.70 21.79
C ASP A 163 -1.93 28.26 21.66
N VAL A 164 -1.47 27.87 20.47
CA VAL A 164 -0.88 26.54 20.26
C VAL A 164 0.38 26.37 21.11
N ILE A 165 1.30 27.35 21.06
CA ILE A 165 2.54 27.31 21.86
C ILE A 165 2.21 27.25 23.35
N SER A 166 1.25 28.04 23.82
CA SER A 166 0.81 28.06 25.24
C SER A 166 0.28 26.70 25.69
N LYS A 167 -0.50 26.00 24.85
CA LYS A 167 -1.00 24.64 25.12
C LYS A 167 0.14 23.63 25.20
N VAL A 168 1.09 23.70 24.27
CA VAL A 168 2.27 22.80 24.24
C VAL A 168 3.15 23.03 25.48
N VAL A 169 3.45 24.28 25.84
CA VAL A 169 4.22 24.64 27.04
C VAL A 169 3.54 24.11 28.30
N LYS A 170 2.23 24.29 28.42
CA LYS A 170 1.46 23.79 29.58
C LYS A 170 1.52 22.27 29.69
N THR A 171 1.39 21.55 28.59
CA THR A 171 1.48 20.09 28.55
C THR A 171 2.89 19.62 28.89
N SER A 172 3.92 20.24 28.31
CA SER A 172 5.33 19.92 28.55
C SER A 172 5.76 20.21 29.98
N SER A 173 5.23 21.29 30.58
CA SER A 173 5.51 21.63 32.01
C SER A 173 5.04 20.53 32.95
N GLY A 174 3.96 19.81 32.63
CA GLY A 174 3.51 18.65 33.39
C GLY A 174 4.50 17.47 33.33
N LEU A 175 5.18 17.26 32.20
CA LEU A 175 6.13 16.17 31.98
C LEU A 175 7.51 16.39 32.63
N ILE A 176 7.85 17.64 32.94
CA ILE A 176 9.15 18.03 33.51
C ILE A 176 9.08 18.40 35.00
N LYS A 177 7.90 18.31 35.63
CA LYS A 177 7.65 18.78 36.99
C LYS A 177 8.64 18.29 38.03
N ASP A 178 9.17 17.07 37.86
CA ASP A 178 10.11 16.43 38.79
C ASP A 178 11.56 16.34 38.23
N LYS A 179 11.84 17.10 37.16
CA LYS A 179 13.16 17.10 36.52
C LYS A 179 13.85 18.45 36.67
N PRO A 180 15.18 18.51 36.76
CA PRO A 180 15.92 19.76 36.80
C PRO A 180 16.00 20.40 35.39
N ILE A 181 14.85 20.64 34.78
CA ILE A 181 14.71 21.21 33.43
C ILE A 181 13.93 22.50 33.55
N GLN A 182 14.47 23.59 33.00
CA GLN A 182 13.77 24.85 32.86
C GLN A 182 13.23 25.02 31.45
N LEU A 183 11.94 25.20 31.31
CA LEU A 183 11.29 25.51 30.04
C LEU A 183 11.25 27.01 29.83
N LEU A 184 11.97 27.51 28.84
CA LEU A 184 11.95 28.93 28.48
C LEU A 184 11.11 29.11 27.22
N THR A 185 10.23 30.08 27.20
CA THR A 185 9.38 30.41 26.06
C THR A 185 9.54 31.87 25.70
N GLN A 186 9.83 32.17 24.47
CA GLN A 186 9.89 33.54 23.94
C GLN A 186 9.01 33.58 22.70
N ILE A 187 8.00 34.43 22.76
CA ILE A 187 7.02 34.62 21.65
C ILE A 187 7.03 36.10 21.28
N GLU A 188 7.22 36.38 20.00
CA GLU A 188 7.08 37.75 19.53
C GLU A 188 5.62 38.19 19.54
N PRO A 189 5.32 39.48 19.91
CA PRO A 189 3.93 39.93 20.11
C PRO A 189 3.08 40.01 18.83
N ASP A 190 3.68 40.00 17.65
CA ASP A 190 3.01 40.16 16.34
C ASP A 190 3.02 38.88 15.48
N LEU A 191 2.97 37.71 16.09
CA LEU A 191 2.77 36.48 15.35
C LEU A 191 1.34 36.35 14.82
N PRO A 192 1.17 35.96 13.55
CA PRO A 192 -0.15 35.79 12.96
C PRO A 192 -0.97 34.66 13.61
#